data_daac4d7a3eed37f9398b725001841d13
#
_entry.id   daac4d7a3eed37f9398b725001841d13
#
_cell.length_a   1.000
_cell.length_b   1.000
_cell.length_c   1.000
_cell.angle_alpha   90.00
_cell.angle_beta   90.00
_cell.angle_gamma   90.00
#
_symmetry.space_group_name_H-M   'P 1'
#
loop_
_entity.id
_entity.type
_entity.pdbx_description
1 polymer ?
#
loop_
_entity_poly.entity_id
_entity_poly.type
_entity_poly.pdbx_seq_one_letter_code
_entity_poly.pdbx_strand_id
1 'polypeptide(L)'
;MLLRESIELNIREYMGLAETLVSIPQSERGGEIAQRGFDYQTCWALSQMLEYELDEKNYVFIFEYHDDVLILDDEVSPTQLTFAQVKTREKHWTASTLSNSTKKNPISIIGKLFIHHKNFAEYSPKLLFVTNASFNLCEENGGKSCFGANEVKVEYQTSFKKAIKDQVKLDDSS
;
A
#
# COMPACT_ATOMS: atom_id res chain seq x y z
N MET A 1 -55.33 -23.02 -5.01
CA MET A 1 -54.53 -23.47 -6.15
C MET A 1 -53.75 -22.30 -6.76
N LEU A 2 -54.39 -21.23 -7.17
CA LEU A 2 -53.77 -20.08 -7.85
C LEU A 2 -52.63 -19.35 -7.07
N LEU A 3 -52.73 -19.25 -5.76
CA LEU A 3 -51.71 -18.58 -4.92
C LEU A 3 -50.39 -19.37 -4.84
N ARG A 4 -50.48 -20.70 -4.85
CA ARG A 4 -49.32 -21.58 -4.77
C ARG A 4 -48.53 -21.60 -6.08
N GLU A 5 -49.26 -21.63 -7.20
CA GLU A 5 -48.65 -21.55 -8.54
C GLU A 5 -47.95 -20.20 -8.78
N SER A 6 -48.53 -19.09 -8.32
CA SER A 6 -47.92 -17.77 -8.45
C SER A 6 -46.67 -17.60 -7.57
N ILE A 7 -46.62 -18.24 -6.39
CA ILE A 7 -45.44 -18.23 -5.54
C ILE A 7 -44.31 -19.10 -6.15
N GLU A 8 -44.64 -20.29 -6.67
CA GLU A 8 -43.68 -21.17 -7.35
C GLU A 8 -43.09 -20.54 -8.61
N LEU A 9 -43.90 -19.81 -9.39
CA LEU A 9 -43.42 -19.03 -10.55
C LEU A 9 -42.47 -17.92 -10.13
N ASN A 10 -42.82 -17.13 -9.12
CA ASN A 10 -41.95 -16.08 -8.58
C ASN A 10 -40.61 -16.61 -8.04
N ILE A 11 -40.63 -17.74 -7.36
CA ILE A 11 -39.40 -18.37 -6.83
C ILE A 11 -38.50 -18.85 -7.98
N ARG A 12 -39.08 -19.47 -9.04
CA ARG A 12 -38.31 -19.91 -10.21
C ARG A 12 -37.73 -18.74 -10.98
N GLU A 13 -38.47 -17.65 -11.15
CA GLU A 13 -38.02 -16.44 -11.82
C GLU A 13 -36.90 -15.76 -11.03
N TYR A 14 -37.00 -15.74 -9.68
CA TYR A 14 -35.97 -15.22 -8.78
C TYR A 14 -34.70 -16.07 -8.78
N MET A 15 -34.83 -17.42 -8.78
CA MET A 15 -33.72 -18.36 -8.88
C MET A 15 -33.00 -18.22 -10.23
N GLY A 16 -33.73 -18.09 -11.35
CA GLY A 16 -33.14 -17.88 -12.66
C GLY A 16 -32.37 -16.56 -12.78
N LEU A 17 -32.87 -15.49 -12.15
CA LEU A 17 -32.15 -14.21 -12.09
C LEU A 17 -30.85 -14.33 -11.26
N ALA A 18 -30.90 -14.99 -10.11
CA ALA A 18 -29.73 -15.19 -9.27
C ALA A 18 -28.65 -16.02 -9.98
N GLU A 19 -29.03 -17.11 -10.65
CA GLU A 19 -28.14 -17.94 -11.46
C GLU A 19 -27.53 -17.14 -12.62
N THR A 20 -28.31 -16.32 -13.29
CA THR A 20 -27.85 -15.44 -14.38
C THR A 20 -26.85 -14.41 -13.86
N LEU A 21 -27.13 -13.76 -12.73
CA LEU A 21 -26.22 -12.79 -12.11
C LEU A 21 -24.88 -13.40 -11.74
N VAL A 22 -24.86 -14.62 -11.24
CA VAL A 22 -23.63 -15.33 -10.86
C VAL A 22 -22.87 -15.81 -12.09
N SER A 23 -23.56 -16.18 -13.16
CA SER A 23 -22.93 -16.70 -14.40
C SER A 23 -22.31 -15.62 -15.27
N ILE A 24 -22.76 -14.36 -15.16
CA ILE A 24 -22.20 -13.25 -15.92
C ILE A 24 -20.99 -12.68 -15.18
N PRO A 25 -19.78 -12.69 -15.77
CA PRO A 25 -18.62 -12.09 -15.15
C PRO A 25 -18.83 -10.60 -14.87
N GLN A 26 -18.43 -10.15 -13.70
CA GLN A 26 -18.47 -8.73 -13.34
C GLN A 26 -17.62 -7.92 -14.33
N SER A 27 -18.21 -6.92 -14.95
CA SER A 27 -17.53 -6.00 -15.88
C SER A 27 -16.57 -5.05 -15.18
N GLU A 28 -16.82 -4.73 -13.90
CA GLU A 28 -16.03 -3.81 -13.11
C GLU A 28 -15.59 -4.44 -11.78
N ARG A 29 -14.28 -4.58 -11.61
CA ARG A 29 -13.65 -5.09 -10.37
C ARG A 29 -12.90 -4.01 -9.58
N GLY A 30 -13.00 -2.75 -10.02
CA GLY A 30 -12.25 -1.64 -9.42
C GLY A 30 -12.58 -1.42 -7.94
N GLY A 31 -13.84 -1.55 -7.55
CA GLY A 31 -14.28 -1.43 -6.17
C GLY A 31 -13.75 -2.54 -5.27
N GLU A 32 -13.78 -3.79 -5.72
CA GLU A 32 -13.24 -4.94 -4.99
C GLU A 32 -11.73 -4.81 -4.76
N ILE A 33 -10.99 -4.38 -5.80
CA ILE A 33 -9.53 -4.18 -5.70
C ILE A 33 -9.20 -3.06 -4.71
N ALA A 34 -9.93 -1.95 -4.77
CA ALA A 34 -9.75 -0.84 -3.84
C ALA A 34 -10.06 -1.26 -2.39
N GLN A 35 -11.17 -1.97 -2.18
CA GLN A 35 -11.55 -2.47 -0.85
C GLN A 35 -10.48 -3.39 -0.27
N ARG A 36 -9.96 -4.35 -1.03
CA ARG A 36 -8.86 -5.22 -0.58
C ARG A 36 -7.60 -4.43 -0.19
N GLY A 37 -7.32 -3.34 -0.90
CA GLY A 37 -6.22 -2.43 -0.55
C GLY A 37 -6.41 -1.79 0.81
N PHE A 38 -7.60 -1.24 1.08
CA PHE A 38 -7.96 -0.63 2.37
C PHE A 38 -8.01 -1.66 3.51
N ASP A 39 -8.56 -2.84 3.26
CA ASP A 39 -8.60 -3.92 4.26
C ASP A 39 -7.18 -4.33 4.68
N TYR A 40 -6.27 -4.50 3.72
CA TYR A 40 -4.88 -4.82 4.00
C TYR A 40 -4.16 -3.72 4.78
N GLN A 41 -4.35 -2.45 4.39
CA GLN A 41 -3.82 -1.28 5.09
C GLN A 41 -4.31 -1.24 6.53
N THR A 42 -5.61 -1.43 6.75
CA THR A 42 -6.21 -1.45 8.09
C THR A 42 -5.68 -2.61 8.93
N CYS A 43 -5.62 -3.82 8.38
CA CYS A 43 -5.09 -4.98 9.08
C CYS A 43 -3.62 -4.80 9.47
N TRP A 44 -2.79 -4.26 8.56
CA TRP A 44 -1.40 -3.95 8.87
C TRP A 44 -1.28 -2.89 9.97
N ALA A 45 -2.02 -1.80 9.88
CA ALA A 45 -2.00 -0.75 10.90
C ALA A 45 -2.43 -1.28 12.28
N LEU A 46 -3.49 -2.10 12.34
CA LEU A 46 -3.93 -2.75 13.58
C LEU A 46 -2.85 -3.67 14.15
N SER A 47 -2.14 -4.44 13.32
CA SER A 47 -1.03 -5.27 13.81
C SER A 47 0.10 -4.44 14.40
N GLN A 48 0.41 -3.29 13.79
CA GLN A 48 1.41 -2.36 14.34
C GLN A 48 0.93 -1.71 15.65
N MET A 49 -0.33 -1.31 15.74
CA MET A 49 -0.89 -0.79 17.00
C MET A 49 -0.77 -1.80 18.14
N LEU A 50 -1.08 -3.08 17.89
CA LEU A 50 -0.92 -4.14 18.89
C LEU A 50 0.55 -4.33 19.32
N GLU A 51 1.52 -4.23 18.39
CA GLU A 51 2.95 -4.29 18.72
C GLU A 51 3.37 -3.09 19.58
N TYR A 52 2.90 -1.88 19.27
CA TYR A 52 3.18 -0.69 20.07
C TYR A 52 2.57 -0.79 21.48
N GLU A 53 1.34 -1.31 21.61
CA GLU A 53 0.69 -1.55 22.90
C GLU A 53 1.48 -2.59 23.75
N LEU A 54 1.92 -3.69 23.13
CA LEU A 54 2.74 -4.70 23.82
C LEU A 54 4.08 -4.16 24.30
N ASP A 55 4.63 -3.21 23.57
CA ASP A 55 5.90 -2.53 23.91
C ASP A 55 5.71 -1.31 24.85
N GLU A 56 4.46 -1.03 25.28
CA GLU A 56 4.08 0.14 26.11
C GLU A 56 4.57 1.48 25.52
N LYS A 57 4.54 1.60 24.18
CA LYS A 57 4.95 2.81 23.46
C LYS A 57 3.79 3.78 23.31
N ASN A 58 4.06 5.07 23.45
CA ASN A 58 3.13 6.09 22.95
C ASN A 58 3.09 6.07 21.43
N TYR A 59 1.93 6.38 20.87
CA TYR A 59 1.78 6.48 19.43
C TYR A 59 0.49 7.19 19.02
N VAL A 60 0.50 7.75 17.81
CA VAL A 60 -0.71 8.19 17.10
C VAL A 60 -0.67 7.65 15.69
N PHE A 61 -1.71 6.96 15.26
CA PHE A 61 -1.89 6.50 13.88
C PHE A 61 -2.85 7.44 13.16
N ILE A 62 -2.41 7.96 12.01
CA ILE A 62 -3.20 8.84 11.16
C ILE A 62 -3.28 8.20 9.78
N PHE A 63 -4.51 7.96 9.30
CA PHE A 63 -4.77 7.34 8.02
C PHE A 63 -4.99 8.39 6.93
N GLU A 64 -4.56 8.09 5.70
CA GLU A 64 -4.77 8.92 4.51
C GLU A 64 -4.32 10.39 4.69
N TYR A 65 -3.24 10.59 5.45
CA TYR A 65 -2.65 11.90 5.66
C TYR A 65 -1.16 11.89 5.31
N HIS A 66 -0.79 12.58 4.26
CA HIS A 66 0.52 12.56 3.59
C HIS A 66 0.89 11.23 2.93
N ASP A 67 0.53 10.10 3.52
CA ASP A 67 0.69 8.75 2.95
C ASP A 67 -0.46 7.85 3.45
N ASP A 68 -0.44 6.56 3.07
CA ASP A 68 -1.50 5.62 3.46
C ASP A 68 -1.63 5.52 5.00
N VAL A 69 -0.49 5.50 5.72
CA VAL A 69 -0.46 5.58 7.20
C VAL A 69 0.72 6.44 7.66
N LEU A 70 0.45 7.39 8.54
CA LEU A 70 1.45 8.15 9.29
C LEU A 70 1.40 7.74 10.74
N ILE A 71 2.56 7.45 11.34
CA ILE A 71 2.68 7.11 12.76
C ILE A 71 3.58 8.15 13.43
N LEU A 72 3.09 8.72 14.53
CA LEU A 72 3.85 9.59 15.42
C LEU A 72 4.24 8.81 16.68
N ASP A 73 5.40 9.07 17.23
CA ASP A 73 5.90 8.46 18.46
C ASP A 73 5.33 9.09 19.75
N ASP A 74 4.66 10.23 19.62
CA ASP A 74 3.98 10.92 20.74
C ASP A 74 2.82 11.78 20.23
N GLU A 75 1.78 11.94 21.03
CA GLU A 75 0.60 12.74 20.70
C GLU A 75 0.85 14.26 20.79
N VAL A 76 1.65 14.69 21.76
CA VAL A 76 1.81 16.11 22.11
C VAL A 76 3.10 16.69 21.55
N SER A 77 4.17 15.91 21.57
CA SER A 77 5.51 16.36 21.19
C SER A 77 6.24 15.29 20.35
N PRO A 78 5.75 14.98 19.16
CA PRO A 78 6.35 13.96 18.33
C PRO A 78 7.78 14.34 17.94
N THR A 79 8.69 13.39 18.08
CA THR A 79 10.10 13.52 17.72
C THR A 79 10.45 12.67 16.52
N GLN A 80 9.70 11.61 16.26
CA GLN A 80 9.90 10.72 15.12
C GLN A 80 8.59 10.51 14.35
N LEU A 81 8.71 10.56 13.03
CA LEU A 81 7.63 10.28 12.09
C LEU A 81 7.91 8.98 11.35
N THR A 82 6.91 8.14 11.18
CA THR A 82 6.97 6.97 10.30
C THR A 82 5.91 7.11 9.22
N PHE A 83 6.34 7.23 7.97
CA PHE A 83 5.45 7.20 6.80
C PHE A 83 5.43 5.79 6.23
N ALA A 84 4.26 5.21 6.12
CA ALA A 84 4.07 3.88 5.56
C ALA A 84 3.18 3.95 4.31
N GLN A 85 3.76 3.61 3.17
CA GLN A 85 3.02 3.37 1.94
C GLN A 85 2.67 1.88 1.87
N VAL A 86 1.37 1.57 1.88
CA VAL A 86 0.84 0.21 1.92
C VAL A 86 0.21 -0.15 0.59
N LYS A 87 0.70 -1.19 -0.07
CA LYS A 87 0.22 -1.60 -1.40
C LYS A 87 0.05 -3.11 -1.49
N THR A 88 -1.04 -3.54 -2.07
CA THR A 88 -1.29 -4.95 -2.38
C THR A 88 -1.09 -5.23 -3.87
N ARG A 89 -0.54 -6.39 -4.19
CA ARG A 89 -0.47 -6.90 -5.57
C ARG A 89 -0.19 -8.42 -5.58
N GLU A 90 -0.47 -9.04 -6.71
CA GLU A 90 -0.22 -10.47 -6.93
C GLU A 90 1.22 -10.77 -7.39
N LYS A 91 1.82 -9.84 -8.12
CA LYS A 91 3.18 -10.00 -8.68
C LYS A 91 4.23 -9.38 -7.76
N HIS A 92 5.45 -9.92 -7.77
CA HIS A 92 6.56 -9.35 -7.00
C HIS A 92 6.91 -7.92 -7.43
N TRP A 93 7.47 -7.18 -6.49
CA TRP A 93 8.00 -5.86 -6.70
C TRP A 93 9.42 -5.95 -7.28
N THR A 94 9.67 -5.15 -8.30
CA THR A 94 11.00 -4.99 -8.92
C THR A 94 11.45 -3.56 -8.79
N ALA A 95 12.74 -3.28 -9.01
CA ALA A 95 13.25 -1.92 -9.02
C ALA A 95 12.49 -1.01 -10.01
N SER A 96 12.18 -1.55 -11.19
CA SER A 96 11.38 -0.83 -12.20
C SER A 96 9.99 -0.48 -11.69
N THR A 97 9.26 -1.41 -11.07
CA THR A 97 7.89 -1.12 -10.58
C THR A 97 7.85 -0.13 -9.43
N LEU A 98 8.93 -0.04 -8.63
CA LEU A 98 9.05 0.93 -7.55
C LEU A 98 9.46 2.34 -8.03
N SER A 99 10.22 2.43 -9.12
CA SER A 99 10.75 3.68 -9.66
C SER A 99 10.00 4.24 -10.86
N ASN A 100 9.11 3.46 -11.48
CA ASN A 100 8.36 3.94 -12.64
C ASN A 100 7.29 4.95 -12.24
N SER A 101 7.24 6.04 -13.01
CA SER A 101 6.14 7.00 -13.01
C SER A 101 5.28 6.84 -14.27
N THR A 102 4.06 7.34 -14.22
CA THR A 102 3.12 7.33 -15.34
C THR A 102 2.52 8.72 -15.52
N LYS A 103 1.86 8.99 -16.64
CA LYS A 103 1.13 10.26 -16.83
C LYS A 103 0.10 10.52 -15.72
N LYS A 104 -0.55 9.45 -15.22
CA LYS A 104 -1.53 9.54 -14.13
C LYS A 104 -0.87 9.71 -12.77
N ASN A 105 0.27 9.06 -12.56
CA ASN A 105 1.05 9.12 -11.33
C ASN A 105 2.47 9.55 -11.67
N PRO A 106 2.75 10.87 -11.74
CA PRO A 106 4.05 11.39 -12.21
C PRO A 106 5.20 11.11 -11.24
N ILE A 107 4.90 10.78 -10.00
CA ILE A 107 5.87 10.45 -8.96
C ILE A 107 5.74 8.97 -8.61
N SER A 108 6.85 8.25 -8.66
CA SER A 108 6.92 6.82 -8.30
C SER A 108 6.80 6.59 -6.79
N ILE A 109 6.67 5.34 -6.37
CA ILE A 109 6.65 4.97 -4.95
C ILE A 109 7.92 5.46 -4.25
N ILE A 110 9.09 5.20 -4.82
CA ILE A 110 10.37 5.66 -4.26
C ILE A 110 10.44 7.20 -4.23
N GLY A 111 9.93 7.86 -5.26
CA GLY A 111 9.87 9.32 -5.30
C GLY A 111 8.99 9.91 -4.19
N LYS A 112 7.83 9.31 -3.91
CA LYS A 112 6.95 9.73 -2.81
C LYS A 112 7.62 9.58 -1.45
N LEU A 113 8.20 8.42 -1.17
CA LEU A 113 8.94 8.19 0.07
C LEU A 113 10.08 9.20 0.24
N PHE A 114 10.80 9.51 -0.83
CA PHE A 114 11.86 10.52 -0.77
C PHE A 114 11.33 11.93 -0.50
N ILE A 115 10.16 12.31 -1.03
CA ILE A 115 9.52 13.60 -0.72
C ILE A 115 9.25 13.73 0.78
N HIS A 116 8.75 12.67 1.43
CA HIS A 116 8.57 12.69 2.88
C HIS A 116 9.89 12.88 3.62
N HIS A 117 10.94 12.17 3.20
CA HIS A 117 12.28 12.39 3.76
C HIS A 117 12.75 13.85 3.63
N LYS A 118 12.58 14.44 2.43
CA LYS A 118 13.00 15.83 2.17
C LYS A 118 12.20 16.83 3.02
N ASN A 119 10.88 16.66 3.08
CA ASN A 119 10.00 17.63 3.74
C ASN A 119 10.06 17.56 5.26
N PHE A 120 10.44 16.41 5.82
CA PHE A 120 10.45 16.15 7.26
C PHE A 120 11.84 15.73 7.78
N ALA A 121 12.90 16.14 7.11
CA ALA A 121 14.28 15.73 7.42
C ALA A 121 14.69 16.02 8.87
N GLU A 122 14.23 17.12 9.46
CA GLU A 122 14.50 17.51 10.85
C GLU A 122 13.93 16.53 11.90
N TYR A 123 12.88 15.78 11.54
CA TYR A 123 12.23 14.78 12.41
C TYR A 123 12.76 13.35 12.16
N SER A 124 13.84 13.19 11.41
CA SER A 124 14.43 11.88 11.09
C SER A 124 13.40 10.83 10.65
N PRO A 125 12.63 11.07 9.58
CA PRO A 125 11.49 10.25 9.24
C PRO A 125 11.88 8.82 8.88
N LYS A 126 11.19 7.85 9.45
CA LYS A 126 11.24 6.46 9.03
C LYS A 126 10.31 6.26 7.84
N LEU A 127 10.78 5.63 6.78
CA LEU A 127 10.02 5.40 5.56
C LEU A 127 9.80 3.90 5.37
N LEU A 128 8.56 3.50 5.26
CA LEU A 128 8.17 2.11 5.07
C LEU A 128 7.42 1.93 3.75
N PHE A 129 7.78 0.90 3.02
CA PHE A 129 6.97 0.36 1.96
C PHE A 129 6.47 -1.02 2.35
N VAL A 130 5.18 -1.14 2.58
CA VAL A 130 4.51 -2.32 3.11
C VAL A 130 3.72 -3.00 2.00
N THR A 131 3.85 -4.33 1.88
CA THR A 131 3.15 -5.08 0.84
C THR A 131 2.98 -6.55 1.22
N ASN A 132 1.94 -7.18 0.65
CA ASN A 132 1.72 -8.62 0.71
C ASN A 132 2.56 -9.41 -0.32
N ALA A 133 3.21 -8.73 -1.26
CA ALA A 133 3.97 -9.37 -2.32
C ALA A 133 5.48 -9.37 -2.03
N SER A 134 6.18 -10.36 -2.53
CA SER A 134 7.64 -10.45 -2.42
C SER A 134 8.37 -9.38 -3.23
N PHE A 135 9.64 -9.18 -2.90
CA PHE A 135 10.53 -8.28 -3.63
C PHE A 135 11.59 -9.06 -4.39
N ASN A 136 11.95 -8.56 -5.56
CA ASN A 136 13.09 -9.03 -6.34
C ASN A 136 14.14 -7.90 -6.41
N LEU A 137 14.77 -7.60 -5.27
CA LEU A 137 15.69 -6.47 -5.08
C LEU A 137 17.02 -6.85 -4.44
N CYS A 138 17.09 -8.01 -3.76
CA CYS A 138 18.26 -8.47 -3.02
C CYS A 138 18.98 -9.59 -3.76
N GLU A 139 20.27 -9.82 -3.44
CA GLU A 139 21.08 -10.88 -4.06
C GLU A 139 20.65 -12.29 -3.65
N GLU A 140 20.30 -12.44 -2.39
CA GLU A 140 19.75 -13.67 -1.87
C GLU A 140 18.22 -13.65 -1.99
N ASN A 141 17.67 -14.46 -2.88
CA ASN A 141 16.23 -14.71 -3.01
C ASN A 141 15.68 -15.50 -1.80
N GLY A 142 16.17 -15.22 -0.62
CA GLY A 142 15.89 -15.95 0.61
C GLY A 142 14.57 -15.62 1.28
N GLY A 143 13.53 -15.19 0.57
CA GLY A 143 12.18 -15.05 1.12
C GLY A 143 12.10 -14.13 2.36
N LYS A 144 13.01 -13.18 2.53
CA LYS A 144 12.93 -12.21 3.62
C LYS A 144 11.63 -11.42 3.50
N SER A 145 10.87 -11.41 4.58
CA SER A 145 9.65 -10.60 4.70
C SER A 145 9.93 -9.11 4.90
N CYS A 146 11.14 -8.76 5.34
CA CYS A 146 11.58 -7.39 5.59
C CYS A 146 13.06 -7.23 5.26
N PHE A 147 13.45 -6.10 4.67
CA PHE A 147 14.85 -5.73 4.43
C PHE A 147 15.01 -4.21 4.42
N GLY A 148 16.21 -3.74 4.77
CA GLY A 148 16.57 -2.33 4.73
C GLY A 148 16.99 -1.86 3.32
N ALA A 149 16.95 -0.57 3.07
CA ALA A 149 17.40 0.01 1.80
C ALA A 149 18.88 -0.29 1.49
N ASN A 150 19.71 -0.51 2.50
CA ASN A 150 21.10 -0.90 2.38
C ASN A 150 21.32 -2.34 1.90
N GLU A 151 20.30 -3.21 1.99
CA GLU A 151 20.34 -4.59 1.50
C GLU A 151 19.94 -4.70 0.01
N VAL A 152 19.43 -3.61 -0.58
CA VAL A 152 19.08 -3.54 -1.99
C VAL A 152 20.36 -3.55 -2.84
N LYS A 153 20.37 -4.30 -3.94
CA LYS A 153 21.50 -4.32 -4.89
C LYS A 153 21.91 -2.93 -5.33
N VAL A 154 23.22 -2.68 -5.40
CA VAL A 154 23.81 -1.37 -5.75
C VAL A 154 23.30 -0.85 -7.09
N GLU A 155 23.10 -1.71 -8.08
CA GLU A 155 22.53 -1.33 -9.38
C GLU A 155 21.11 -0.75 -9.26
N TYR A 156 20.28 -1.31 -8.36
CA TYR A 156 18.92 -0.83 -8.11
C TYR A 156 18.92 0.45 -7.28
N GLN A 157 19.83 0.59 -6.31
CA GLN A 157 20.02 1.86 -5.58
C GLN A 157 20.36 3.00 -6.55
N THR A 158 21.21 2.73 -7.54
CA THR A 158 21.56 3.69 -8.59
C THR A 158 20.33 4.07 -9.44
N SER A 159 19.50 3.08 -9.80
CA SER A 159 18.25 3.32 -10.51
C SER A 159 17.27 4.15 -9.68
N PHE A 160 17.16 3.90 -8.38
CA PHE A 160 16.31 4.68 -7.48
C PHE A 160 16.78 6.13 -7.35
N LYS A 161 18.08 6.35 -7.15
CA LYS A 161 18.66 7.72 -7.11
C LYS A 161 18.37 8.50 -8.39
N LYS A 162 18.50 7.84 -9.55
CA LYS A 162 18.17 8.45 -10.84
C LYS A 162 16.68 8.82 -10.92
N ALA A 163 15.79 7.88 -10.58
CA ALA A 163 14.34 8.11 -10.61
C ALA A 163 13.92 9.27 -9.67
N ILE A 164 14.50 9.34 -8.49
CA ILE A 164 14.26 10.43 -7.53
C ILE A 164 14.70 11.76 -8.15
N LYS A 165 15.92 11.85 -8.68
CA LYS A 165 16.45 13.07 -9.29
C LYS A 165 15.57 13.55 -10.45
N ASP A 166 15.13 12.66 -11.31
CA ASP A 166 14.30 12.97 -12.47
C ASP A 166 12.88 13.43 -12.10
N GLN A 167 12.31 12.88 -11.01
CA GLN A 167 10.89 13.06 -10.64
C GLN A 167 10.68 14.18 -9.61
N VAL A 168 11.60 14.38 -8.68
CA VAL A 168 11.39 15.27 -7.52
C VAL A 168 11.97 16.68 -7.76
N LYS A 169 12.58 16.95 -8.91
CA LYS A 169 13.24 18.25 -9.22
C LYS A 169 14.10 18.70 -8.03
N LEU A 170 15.14 17.93 -7.75
CA LEU A 170 16.14 18.36 -6.78
C LEU A 170 16.85 19.56 -7.35
N ASP A 171 16.77 20.72 -6.72
CA ASP A 171 17.66 21.83 -7.00
C ASP A 171 19.10 21.34 -6.79
N ASP A 172 20.00 21.66 -7.71
CA ASP A 172 21.41 21.19 -7.71
C ASP A 172 22.21 21.65 -6.47
N SER A 173 21.55 22.19 -5.45
CA SER A 173 22.13 22.76 -4.21
C SER A 173 21.84 21.92 -2.94
N SER A 174 21.33 20.69 -3.07
CA SER A 174 20.97 19.84 -1.90
C SER A 174 21.87 18.63 -1.79
#